data_d1c835ce510c3e42d35b5e12344fcdfe
#
_entry.id   d1c835ce510c3e42d35b5e12344fcdfe
#
_cell.length_a   1.000
_cell.length_b   1.000
_cell.length_c   1.000
_cell.angle_alpha   90.00
_cell.angle_beta   90.00
_cell.angle_gamma   90.00
#
_symmetry.space_group_name_H-M   'P 1'
#
loop_
_entity.id
_entity.type
_entity.pdbx_description
1 polymer ?
#
loop_
_entity_poly.entity_id
_entity_poly.type
_entity_poly.pdbx_seq_one_letter_code
_entity_poly.pdbx_strand_id
1 'polypeptide(L)'
;MQIRTLSALECTKVLTANRVARLACAKDGQPYVVPVHYAYADNHLYAFSMPGKKIDWMRANPLVSVQVDERGEGRGWKSVVVDGRYEELPDRMGHKLERDHAWTMLSKHADWWEPGALKPVTPPVSDSTPHVFFRILVEQVSGREASE
;
A
#
# COMPACT_ATOMS: atom_id res chain seq x y z
N MET A 1 7.93 -7.44 28.88
CA MET A 1 7.69 -7.28 27.43
C MET A 1 8.80 -7.95 26.65
N GLN A 2 8.44 -8.77 25.70
CA GLN A 2 9.38 -9.46 24.81
C GLN A 2 9.20 -8.94 23.40
N ILE A 3 10.32 -8.81 22.68
CA ILE A 3 10.30 -8.41 21.26
C ILE A 3 10.86 -9.57 20.45
N ARG A 4 10.09 -9.99 19.46
CA ARG A 4 10.41 -11.14 18.61
C ARG A 4 10.39 -10.72 17.14
N THR A 5 11.29 -11.30 16.36
CA THR A 5 11.29 -11.13 14.91
C THR A 5 10.17 -12.00 14.31
N LEU A 6 9.38 -11.41 13.41
CA LEU A 6 8.36 -12.14 12.68
C LEU A 6 8.97 -12.89 11.49
N SER A 7 8.43 -14.08 11.20
CA SER A 7 8.78 -14.81 9.99
C SER A 7 8.17 -14.15 8.76
N ALA A 8 8.63 -14.52 7.57
CA ALA A 8 8.07 -14.02 6.32
C ALA A 8 6.56 -14.30 6.22
N LEU A 9 6.13 -15.49 6.62
CA LEU A 9 4.71 -15.86 6.61
C LEU A 9 3.90 -14.99 7.58
N GLU A 10 4.43 -14.74 8.77
CA GLU A 10 3.77 -13.90 9.76
C GLU A 10 3.64 -12.46 9.25
N CYS A 11 4.67 -11.94 8.58
CA CYS A 11 4.61 -10.62 7.96
C CYS A 11 3.51 -10.57 6.89
N THR A 12 3.42 -11.59 6.04
CA THR A 12 2.38 -11.67 5.00
C THR A 12 0.98 -11.68 5.62
N LYS A 13 0.81 -12.37 6.75
CA LYS A 13 -0.48 -12.37 7.46
C LYS A 13 -0.86 -10.97 7.95
N VAL A 14 0.10 -10.21 8.47
CA VAL A 14 -0.15 -8.83 8.90
C VAL A 14 -0.54 -7.97 7.70
N LEU A 15 0.19 -8.08 6.59
CA LEU A 15 -0.11 -7.32 5.39
C LEU A 15 -1.50 -7.64 4.84
N THR A 16 -1.89 -8.91 4.85
CA THR A 16 -3.18 -9.36 4.33
C THR A 16 -4.34 -8.93 5.23
N ALA A 17 -4.14 -8.90 6.54
CA ALA A 17 -5.18 -8.62 7.51
C ALA A 17 -5.49 -7.13 7.68
N ASN A 18 -4.63 -6.26 7.20
CA ASN A 18 -4.75 -4.81 7.41
C ASN A 18 -5.03 -4.09 6.08
N ARG A 19 -5.48 -2.84 6.16
CA ARG A 19 -5.94 -2.06 5.01
C ARG A 19 -5.36 -0.65 4.95
N VAL A 20 -4.74 -0.21 6.03
CA VAL A 20 -4.12 1.11 6.11
C VAL A 20 -2.64 0.93 6.33
N ALA A 21 -1.87 1.59 5.51
CA ALA A 21 -0.42 1.58 5.59
C ALA A 21 0.13 3.00 5.61
N ARG A 22 1.34 3.13 6.07
CA ARG A 22 2.10 4.36 5.95
C ARG A 22 3.10 4.18 4.84
N LEU A 23 2.94 4.97 3.79
CA LEU A 23 3.79 4.94 2.61
C LEU A 23 4.84 6.03 2.73
N ALA A 24 6.09 5.64 2.66
CA ALA A 24 7.22 6.56 2.70
C ALA A 24 7.91 6.59 1.34
N CYS A 25 8.11 7.78 0.81
CA CYS A 25 8.86 8.01 -0.41
C CYS A 25 9.85 9.14 -0.19
N ALA A 26 10.77 9.33 -1.13
CA ALA A 26 11.79 10.35 -1.00
C ALA A 26 12.12 10.94 -2.35
N LYS A 27 12.46 12.22 -2.35
CA LYS A 27 12.95 12.93 -3.52
C LYS A 27 14.01 13.93 -3.09
N ASP A 28 15.14 13.93 -3.80
CA ASP A 28 16.26 14.83 -3.53
C ASP A 28 16.69 14.80 -2.05
N GLY A 29 16.68 13.59 -1.47
CA GLY A 29 17.08 13.39 -0.08
C GLY A 29 16.02 13.76 0.95
N GLN A 30 14.85 14.27 0.56
CA GLN A 30 13.78 14.61 1.48
C GLN A 30 12.80 13.44 1.60
N PRO A 31 12.63 12.87 2.80
CA PRO A 31 11.59 11.85 3.02
C PRO A 31 10.21 12.47 3.16
N TYR A 32 9.19 11.69 2.80
CA TYR A 32 7.79 12.09 2.91
C TYR A 32 6.96 10.86 3.24
N VAL A 33 6.08 10.95 4.23
CA VAL A 33 5.27 9.83 4.68
C VAL A 33 3.80 10.22 4.76
N VAL A 34 2.92 9.35 4.23
CA VAL A 34 1.46 9.58 4.25
C VAL A 34 0.74 8.25 4.47
N PRO A 35 -0.47 8.28 5.06
CA PRO A 35 -1.30 7.08 5.11
C PRO A 35 -1.92 6.80 3.75
N VAL A 36 -2.05 5.51 3.43
CA VAL A 36 -2.75 5.05 2.22
C VAL A 36 -3.60 3.84 2.55
N HIS A 37 -4.70 3.68 1.83
CA HIS A 37 -5.46 2.45 1.85
C HIS A 37 -4.89 1.50 0.81
N TYR A 38 -4.79 0.23 1.16
CA TYR A 38 -4.18 -0.75 0.28
C TYR A 38 -4.87 -2.11 0.38
N ALA A 39 -4.59 -2.95 -0.58
CA ALA A 39 -4.90 -4.38 -0.54
C ALA A 39 -3.64 -5.15 -0.93
N TYR A 40 -3.35 -6.22 -0.20
CA TYR A 40 -2.19 -7.06 -0.46
C TYR A 40 -2.60 -8.29 -1.25
N ALA A 41 -1.88 -8.58 -2.33
CA ALA A 41 -2.01 -9.82 -3.09
C ALA A 41 -0.78 -10.03 -3.97
N ASP A 42 -0.39 -11.29 -4.15
CA ASP A 42 0.64 -11.67 -5.12
C ASP A 42 1.94 -10.87 -4.96
N ASN A 43 2.37 -10.69 -3.72
CA ASN A 43 3.61 -9.98 -3.38
C ASN A 43 3.60 -8.50 -3.78
N HIS A 44 2.40 -7.91 -3.84
CA HIS A 44 2.21 -6.49 -4.15
C HIS A 44 1.22 -5.86 -3.18
N LEU A 45 1.42 -4.59 -2.91
CA LEU A 45 0.42 -3.75 -2.26
C LEU A 45 -0.23 -2.88 -3.32
N TYR A 46 -1.51 -3.07 -3.54
CA TYR A 46 -2.29 -2.31 -4.53
C TYR A 46 -2.94 -1.12 -3.87
N ALA A 47 -2.90 0.02 -4.53
CA ALA A 47 -3.50 1.23 -4.01
C ALA A 47 -3.90 2.14 -5.17
N PHE A 48 -4.67 3.17 -4.85
CA PHE A 48 -4.92 4.23 -5.79
C PHE A 48 -4.97 5.55 -5.04
N SER A 49 -4.76 6.62 -5.77
CA SER A 49 -4.66 7.96 -5.20
C SER A 49 -5.05 9.00 -6.22
N MET A 50 -5.47 10.16 -5.75
CA MET A 50 -5.53 11.34 -6.61
C MET A 50 -4.11 11.76 -6.99
N PRO A 51 -3.91 12.38 -8.16
CA PRO A 51 -2.62 12.99 -8.48
C PRO A 51 -2.18 13.95 -7.38
N GLY A 52 -0.90 13.95 -7.07
CA GLY A 52 -0.36 14.81 -6.03
C GLY A 52 1.10 14.52 -5.76
N LYS A 53 1.58 15.05 -4.63
CA LYS A 53 3.00 15.00 -4.27
C LYS A 53 3.55 13.59 -4.20
N LYS A 54 2.85 12.65 -3.54
CA LYS A 54 3.37 11.28 -3.42
C LYS A 54 3.52 10.59 -4.77
N ILE A 55 2.57 10.81 -5.67
CA ILE A 55 2.63 10.23 -7.01
C ILE A 55 3.80 10.82 -7.80
N ASP A 56 3.94 12.14 -7.79
CA ASP A 56 5.04 12.81 -8.49
C ASP A 56 6.41 12.35 -7.97
N TRP A 57 6.53 12.19 -6.65
CA TRP A 57 7.78 11.76 -6.03
C TRP A 57 8.09 10.31 -6.33
N MET A 58 7.09 9.43 -6.31
CA MET A 58 7.30 8.01 -6.65
C MET A 58 7.60 7.80 -8.13
N ARG A 59 7.07 8.66 -9.01
CA ARG A 59 7.44 8.63 -10.42
C ARG A 59 8.91 9.02 -10.63
N ALA A 60 9.39 9.98 -9.84
CA ALA A 60 10.78 10.43 -9.89
C ALA A 60 11.73 9.44 -9.21
N ASN A 61 11.30 8.84 -8.09
CA ASN A 61 12.08 7.86 -7.35
C ASN A 61 11.17 6.71 -6.93
N PRO A 62 11.23 5.57 -7.61
CA PRO A 62 10.31 4.46 -7.34
C PRO A 62 10.65 3.64 -6.09
N LEU A 63 11.77 3.89 -5.43
CA LEU A 63 12.12 3.17 -4.20
C LEU A 63 11.33 3.73 -3.04
N VAL A 64 10.53 2.88 -2.39
CA VAL A 64 9.63 3.28 -1.32
C VAL A 64 9.72 2.30 -0.16
N SER A 65 9.22 2.73 1.00
CA SER A 65 9.00 1.85 2.13
C SER A 65 7.55 1.97 2.57
N VAL A 66 7.01 0.86 3.06
CA VAL A 66 5.64 0.82 3.55
C VAL A 66 5.65 0.16 4.92
N GLN A 67 4.95 0.77 5.88
CA GLN A 67 4.84 0.23 7.23
C GLN A 67 3.38 -0.06 7.54
N VAL A 68 3.13 -1.25 8.08
CA VAL A 68 1.82 -1.67 8.55
C VAL A 68 1.98 -2.16 9.97
N ASP A 69 1.13 -1.71 10.87
CA ASP A 69 1.15 -2.19 12.24
C ASP A 69 -0.26 -2.57 12.70
N GLU A 70 -0.30 -3.44 13.69
CA GLU A 70 -1.54 -3.79 14.36
C GLU A 70 -1.30 -3.87 15.85
N ARG A 71 -2.32 -3.51 16.61
CA ARG A 71 -2.28 -3.61 18.06
C ARG A 71 -2.73 -4.98 18.50
N GLY A 72 -2.01 -5.53 19.47
CA GLY A 72 -2.39 -6.75 20.16
C GLY A 72 -3.09 -6.43 21.47
N GLU A 73 -3.17 -7.44 22.32
CA GLU A 73 -3.73 -7.26 23.65
C GLU A 73 -2.77 -6.45 24.53
N GLY A 74 -3.33 -5.65 25.43
CA GLY A 74 -2.56 -4.82 26.34
C GLY A 74 -1.68 -3.82 25.57
N ARG A 75 -0.37 -3.91 25.80
CA ARG A 75 0.62 -3.08 25.11
C ARG A 75 1.29 -3.80 23.95
N GLY A 76 0.78 -4.95 23.57
CA GLY A 76 1.32 -5.72 22.46
C GLY A 76 1.10 -5.06 21.11
N TRP A 77 2.01 -5.30 20.17
CA TRP A 77 1.90 -4.80 18.80
C TRP A 77 2.70 -5.66 17.85
N LYS A 78 2.32 -5.61 16.58
CA LYS A 78 3.12 -6.13 15.48
C LYS A 78 3.36 -4.99 14.49
N SER A 79 4.56 -4.93 13.94
CA SER A 79 4.92 -3.92 12.94
C SER A 79 5.69 -4.61 11.81
N VAL A 80 5.27 -4.34 10.59
CA VAL A 80 5.89 -4.89 9.38
C VAL A 80 6.35 -3.73 8.51
N VAL A 81 7.58 -3.83 8.03
CA VAL A 81 8.13 -2.85 7.08
C VAL A 81 8.45 -3.56 5.78
N VAL A 82 7.98 -2.98 4.70
CA VAL A 82 8.25 -3.43 3.33
C VAL A 82 9.16 -2.41 2.67
N ASP A 83 10.27 -2.87 2.12
CA ASP A 83 11.04 -2.09 1.16
C ASP A 83 10.64 -2.56 -0.21
N GLY A 84 10.22 -1.63 -1.06
CA GLY A 84 9.62 -2.01 -2.32
C GLY A 84 9.81 -0.97 -3.42
N ARG A 85 9.13 -1.25 -4.52
CA ARG A 85 9.25 -0.45 -5.73
C ARG A 85 7.88 -0.08 -6.26
N TYR A 86 7.69 1.20 -6.51
CA TYR A 86 6.48 1.75 -7.12
C TYR A 86 6.37 1.29 -8.58
N GLU A 87 5.19 0.79 -8.93
CA GLU A 87 4.82 0.47 -10.30
C GLU A 87 3.46 1.09 -10.57
N GLU A 88 3.40 2.02 -11.51
CA GLU A 88 2.13 2.63 -11.89
C GLU A 88 1.37 1.68 -12.81
N LEU A 89 0.05 1.64 -12.65
CA LEU A 89 -0.85 0.86 -13.48
C LEU A 89 -1.65 1.82 -14.35
N PRO A 90 -1.06 2.33 -15.45
CA PRO A 90 -1.75 3.29 -16.29
C PRO A 90 -2.93 2.66 -17.02
N ASP A 91 -3.90 3.50 -17.39
CA ASP A 91 -5.06 3.06 -18.15
C ASP A 91 -4.66 2.79 -19.61
N ARG A 92 -4.01 1.66 -19.82
CA ARG A 92 -3.57 1.19 -21.13
C ARG A 92 -3.99 -0.27 -21.30
N MET A 93 -4.14 -0.69 -22.54
CA MET A 93 -4.60 -2.05 -22.86
C MET A 93 -3.80 -3.13 -22.14
N GLY A 94 -2.48 -3.00 -22.04
CA GLY A 94 -1.62 -3.99 -21.39
C GLY A 94 -1.74 -4.04 -19.87
N HIS A 95 -2.43 -3.07 -19.25
CA HIS A 95 -2.58 -3.00 -17.79
C HIS A 95 -4.03 -3.12 -17.31
N LYS A 96 -4.95 -3.39 -18.22
CA LYS A 96 -6.36 -3.45 -17.86
C LYS A 96 -6.65 -4.53 -16.83
N LEU A 97 -6.05 -5.70 -16.95
CA LEU A 97 -6.28 -6.80 -16.03
C LEU A 97 -5.75 -6.48 -14.63
N GLU A 98 -4.58 -5.87 -14.53
CA GLU A 98 -4.02 -5.47 -13.24
C GLU A 98 -4.87 -4.37 -12.59
N ARG A 99 -5.39 -3.42 -13.36
CA ARG A 99 -6.26 -2.37 -12.85
C ARG A 99 -7.58 -2.94 -12.35
N ASP A 100 -8.20 -3.84 -13.11
CA ASP A 100 -9.44 -4.50 -12.71
C ASP A 100 -9.22 -5.34 -11.45
N HIS A 101 -8.10 -6.03 -11.34
CA HIS A 101 -7.75 -6.81 -10.16
C HIS A 101 -7.57 -5.90 -8.94
N ALA A 102 -6.85 -4.79 -9.09
CA ALA A 102 -6.66 -3.82 -8.02
C ALA A 102 -8.01 -3.25 -7.55
N TRP A 103 -8.88 -2.86 -8.50
CA TRP A 103 -10.20 -2.38 -8.18
C TRP A 103 -11.00 -3.41 -7.38
N THR A 104 -11.01 -4.66 -7.87
CA THR A 104 -11.74 -5.74 -7.21
C THR A 104 -11.27 -5.95 -5.77
N MET A 105 -9.97 -5.92 -5.55
CA MET A 105 -9.41 -6.12 -4.22
C MET A 105 -9.71 -4.97 -3.28
N LEU A 106 -9.56 -3.75 -3.75
CA LEU A 106 -9.78 -2.56 -2.93
C LEU A 106 -11.27 -2.39 -2.61
N SER A 107 -12.16 -2.66 -3.57
CA SER A 107 -13.61 -2.46 -3.39
C SER A 107 -14.28 -3.46 -2.46
N LYS A 108 -13.57 -4.50 -2.00
CA LYS A 108 -14.09 -5.44 -1.00
C LYS A 108 -14.26 -4.81 0.38
N HIS A 109 -13.69 -3.64 0.60
CA HIS A 109 -13.69 -2.96 1.89
C HIS A 109 -14.40 -1.63 1.80
N ALA A 110 -15.28 -1.33 2.77
CA ALA A 110 -15.88 -0.01 2.90
C ALA A 110 -14.80 1.03 3.23
N ASP A 111 -15.01 2.25 2.76
CA ASP A 111 -14.12 3.38 3.09
C ASP A 111 -12.65 3.17 2.70
N TRP A 112 -12.44 2.45 1.61
CA TRP A 112 -11.09 2.18 1.13
C TRP A 112 -10.45 3.34 0.37
N TRP A 113 -11.24 4.37 0.04
CA TRP A 113 -10.70 5.52 -0.67
C TRP A 113 -9.97 6.45 0.27
N GLU A 114 -9.02 7.17 -0.28
CA GLU A 114 -8.19 8.09 0.46
C GLU A 114 -9.03 9.26 0.99
N PRO A 115 -8.79 9.73 2.23
CA PRO A 115 -9.51 10.90 2.75
C PRO A 115 -9.36 12.10 1.81
N GLY A 116 -10.47 12.75 1.50
CA GLY A 116 -10.52 13.86 0.57
C GLY A 116 -10.61 13.48 -0.90
N ALA A 117 -10.44 12.22 -1.24
CA ALA A 117 -10.62 11.74 -2.60
C ALA A 117 -12.09 11.37 -2.83
N LEU A 118 -12.54 11.55 -4.07
CA LEU A 118 -13.88 11.13 -4.44
C LEU A 118 -13.91 9.62 -4.60
N LYS A 119 -14.92 8.99 -3.99
CA LYS A 119 -15.13 7.55 -4.14
C LYS A 119 -15.47 7.25 -5.61
N PRO A 120 -14.70 6.37 -6.26
CA PRO A 120 -15.04 5.97 -7.63
C PRO A 120 -16.35 5.19 -7.67
N VAL A 121 -17.22 5.52 -8.62
CA VAL A 121 -18.53 4.86 -8.77
C VAL A 121 -18.47 3.70 -9.74
N THR A 122 -17.46 3.67 -10.60
CA THR A 122 -17.27 2.63 -11.62
C THR A 122 -15.84 2.14 -11.61
N PRO A 123 -15.58 0.91 -12.07
CA PRO A 123 -14.20 0.44 -12.21
C PRO A 123 -13.38 1.44 -13.01
N PRO A 124 -12.19 1.81 -12.55
CA PRO A 124 -11.39 2.85 -13.18
C PRO A 124 -10.60 2.33 -14.38
N VAL A 125 -11.30 1.72 -15.29
CA VAL A 125 -10.77 1.27 -16.57
C VAL A 125 -11.09 2.26 -17.68
N SER A 126 -11.73 3.38 -17.34
CA SER A 126 -12.06 4.42 -18.29
C SER A 126 -11.06 5.57 -18.19
N ASP A 127 -10.81 6.23 -19.32
CA ASP A 127 -9.90 7.37 -19.40
C ASP A 127 -10.40 8.59 -18.60
N SER A 128 -11.62 8.54 -18.09
CA SER A 128 -12.23 9.67 -17.40
C SER A 128 -11.92 9.73 -15.90
N THR A 129 -11.30 8.69 -15.33
CA THR A 129 -11.00 8.73 -13.91
C THR A 129 -9.74 9.56 -13.63
N PRO A 130 -9.78 10.47 -12.62
CA PRO A 130 -8.59 11.20 -12.22
C PRO A 130 -7.65 10.38 -11.33
N HIS A 131 -8.08 9.19 -10.90
CA HIS A 131 -7.32 8.38 -9.97
C HIS A 131 -6.14 7.69 -10.63
N VAL A 132 -5.02 7.67 -9.91
CA VAL A 132 -3.81 6.96 -10.33
C VAL A 132 -3.78 5.63 -9.59
N PHE A 133 -3.80 4.53 -10.33
CA PHE A 133 -3.65 3.18 -9.78
C PHE A 133 -2.18 2.81 -9.77
N PHE A 134 -1.74 2.24 -8.66
CA PHE A 134 -0.36 1.79 -8.54
C PHE A 134 -0.29 0.58 -7.63
N ARG A 135 0.85 -0.07 -7.68
CA ARG A 135 1.18 -1.14 -6.76
C ARG A 135 2.62 -0.99 -6.31
N ILE A 136 2.90 -1.53 -5.15
CA ILE A 136 4.27 -1.60 -4.61
C ILE A 136 4.70 -3.06 -4.67
N LEU A 137 5.73 -3.35 -5.44
CA LEU A 137 6.35 -4.67 -5.44
C LEU A 137 7.11 -4.83 -4.13
N VAL A 138 6.84 -5.91 -3.40
CA VAL A 138 7.54 -6.22 -2.15
C VAL A 138 8.89 -6.84 -2.50
N GLU A 139 9.96 -6.11 -2.25
CA GLU A 139 11.34 -6.60 -2.49
C GLU A 139 11.94 -7.20 -1.24
N GLN A 140 11.72 -6.56 -0.09
CA GLN A 140 12.13 -7.08 1.22
C GLN A 140 11.03 -6.82 2.23
N VAL A 141 10.85 -7.73 3.16
CA VAL A 141 9.90 -7.57 4.24
C VAL A 141 10.56 -7.99 5.55
N SER A 142 10.28 -7.22 6.58
CA SER A 142 10.71 -7.55 7.94
C SER A 142 9.63 -7.15 8.92
N GLY A 143 9.59 -7.83 10.06
CA GLY A 143 8.58 -7.51 11.06
C GLY A 143 9.03 -7.87 12.45
N ARG A 144 8.39 -7.22 13.40
CA ARG A 144 8.60 -7.45 14.84
C ARG A 144 7.28 -7.47 15.57
N GLU A 145 7.27 -8.23 16.66
CA GLU A 145 6.15 -8.32 17.57
C GLU A 145 6.63 -8.03 18.98
N ALA A 146 5.90 -7.19 19.68
CA ALA A 146 6.06 -7.01 21.11
C ALA A 146 4.89 -7.67 21.82
N SER A 147 5.17 -8.47 22.85
CA SER A 147 4.16 -9.15 23.66
C SER A 147 4.51 -9.02 25.13
N GLU A 148 3.51 -9.05 26.00
CA GLU A 148 3.70 -9.04 27.44
C GLU A 148 3.91 -10.44 28.00
#